data_a0871acf59707c300c7f8bf313a496fe
#
_entry.id   a0871acf59707c300c7f8bf313a496fe
#
_cell.length_a   1.000
_cell.length_b   1.000
_cell.length_c   1.000
_cell.angle_alpha   90.00
_cell.angle_beta   90.00
_cell.angle_gamma   90.00
#
_symmetry.space_group_name_H-M   'P 1'
#
loop_
_entity.id
_entity.type
_entity.pdbx_description
1 polymer ?
#
loop_
_entity_poly.entity_id
_entity_poly.type
_entity_poly.pdbx_seq_one_letter_code
_entity_poly.pdbx_strand_id
1 'polypeptide(L)'
;LQWSFHPRDENDLVEEVVRFWRLNGVKADVRFKPTTTCVSISSRLLAGWWLGTLGLGANCYEQRLPDLIWDAPESHRRALLSGLWVGDGSWSLVAGGPSVVLEYGTVSRVLADGILRLLGELGIVARLKVGRTAKSTCDTYWLVVSGADQVEQLLDLVPARSHAAISRSLGSQSKRIAPTGYRRREANAAWVRVNDLRRSEFEGMVYSLEVPGAETFVTTGGMVVHNCFPKDASALKQLASNSGYHFQLLTAVIEVNDLQKKRVIAKLQKHLGKLRGKRVALLGLAFKPNTDDMREAPSIVLASRLLAEGAEVRAWDPVARPGELLGGVAVCETPLEAVQDADAAVIVTEWPELRTLARPEVREAMRNPLIVDGRNLLDPADARAAGFAYEGIGRASSPFAALPEAQERERQQLER
;
A
#
# COMPACT_ATOMS: atom_id res chain seq x y z
N LEU A 1 27.60 10.82 -19.83
CA LEU A 1 26.41 11.61 -19.59
C LEU A 1 26.27 12.66 -20.69
N GLN A 2 25.05 12.97 -21.11
CA GLN A 2 24.80 13.96 -22.17
C GLN A 2 23.51 14.73 -21.86
N TRP A 3 23.55 16.03 -22.07
CA TRP A 3 22.40 16.94 -22.02
C TRP A 3 22.25 17.61 -23.39
N SER A 4 21.01 17.88 -23.75
CA SER A 4 20.66 18.53 -25.01
C SER A 4 19.80 19.75 -24.74
N PHE A 5 20.18 20.89 -25.30
CA PHE A 5 19.58 22.19 -25.07
C PHE A 5 19.18 22.86 -26.38
N HIS A 6 18.21 23.76 -26.31
CA HIS A 6 17.88 24.60 -27.45
C HIS A 6 19.04 25.58 -27.75
N PRO A 7 19.48 25.69 -29.00
CA PRO A 7 20.76 26.37 -29.33
C PRO A 7 20.76 27.90 -29.14
N ARG A 8 19.59 28.51 -28.95
CA ARG A 8 19.45 29.97 -28.79
C ARG A 8 18.87 30.39 -27.45
N ASP A 9 17.93 29.62 -26.93
CA ASP A 9 17.06 30.03 -25.81
C ASP A 9 17.50 29.46 -24.46
N GLU A 10 18.49 28.55 -24.45
CA GLU A 10 18.91 27.81 -23.26
C GLU A 10 20.43 27.87 -23.02
N ASN A 11 21.10 28.95 -23.51
CA ASN A 11 22.53 29.12 -23.28
C ASN A 11 22.88 29.28 -21.79
N ASP A 12 22.02 29.91 -21.01
CA ASP A 12 22.13 30.04 -19.56
C ASP A 12 22.20 28.68 -18.86
N LEU A 13 21.39 27.74 -19.29
CA LEU A 13 21.39 26.35 -18.77
C LEU A 13 22.65 25.59 -19.19
N VAL A 14 23.14 25.80 -20.41
CA VAL A 14 24.41 25.24 -20.88
C VAL A 14 25.55 25.72 -19.98
N GLU A 15 25.62 27.01 -19.71
CA GLU A 15 26.64 27.61 -18.85
C GLU A 15 26.55 27.09 -17.42
N GLU A 16 25.35 26.93 -16.90
CA GLU A 16 25.11 26.41 -15.55
C GLU A 16 25.59 24.96 -15.40
N VAL A 17 25.24 24.07 -16.34
CA VAL A 17 25.71 22.68 -16.34
C VAL A 17 27.22 22.59 -16.48
N VAL A 18 27.83 23.39 -17.38
CA VAL A 18 29.29 23.41 -17.55
C VAL A 18 29.98 23.92 -16.28
N ARG A 19 29.43 24.99 -15.66
CA ARG A 19 29.94 25.54 -14.40
C ARG A 19 29.88 24.55 -13.27
N PHE A 20 28.73 23.85 -13.12
CA PHE A 20 28.53 22.82 -12.09
C PHE A 20 29.63 21.75 -12.19
N TRP A 21 29.85 21.20 -13.37
CA TRP A 21 30.83 20.14 -13.55
C TRP A 21 32.26 20.62 -13.36
N ARG A 22 32.56 21.85 -13.80
CA ARG A 22 33.88 22.49 -13.59
C ARG A 22 34.18 22.66 -12.11
N LEU A 23 33.21 23.10 -11.30
CA LEU A 23 33.36 23.25 -9.86
C LEU A 23 33.59 21.89 -9.16
N ASN A 24 33.11 20.82 -9.73
CA ASN A 24 33.34 19.46 -9.26
C ASN A 24 34.56 18.79 -9.90
N GLY A 25 35.44 19.52 -10.55
CA GLY A 25 36.69 19.02 -11.14
C GLY A 25 36.48 18.19 -12.40
N VAL A 26 35.32 18.25 -13.04
CA VAL A 26 35.01 17.48 -14.24
C VAL A 26 34.91 18.38 -15.45
N LYS A 27 35.64 18.00 -16.53
CA LYS A 27 35.55 18.71 -17.81
C LYS A 27 34.32 18.27 -18.59
N ALA A 28 33.51 19.23 -19.01
CA ALA A 28 32.38 19.01 -19.90
C ALA A 28 32.75 19.49 -21.32
N ASP A 29 32.41 18.70 -22.32
CA ASP A 29 32.60 19.05 -23.75
C ASP A 29 31.28 19.61 -24.29
N VAL A 30 31.33 20.78 -24.92
CA VAL A 30 30.17 21.44 -25.51
C VAL A 30 30.27 21.36 -27.03
N ARG A 31 29.20 20.88 -27.68
CA ARG A 31 29.09 20.78 -29.13
C ARG A 31 27.88 21.56 -29.62
N PHE A 32 28.07 22.53 -30.45
CA PHE A 32 27.01 23.32 -31.08
C PHE A 32 26.59 22.65 -32.39
N LYS A 33 25.30 22.42 -32.56
CA LYS A 33 24.65 21.95 -33.79
C LYS A 33 23.57 22.97 -34.17
N PRO A 34 23.10 22.99 -35.43
CA PRO A 34 22.10 23.97 -35.87
C PRO A 34 20.78 23.93 -35.07
N THR A 35 20.38 22.75 -34.57
CA THR A 35 19.11 22.52 -33.86
C THR A 35 19.30 22.18 -32.40
N THR A 36 20.54 22.01 -31.91
CA THR A 36 20.75 21.50 -30.55
C THR A 36 22.18 21.84 -30.07
N THR A 37 22.30 22.33 -28.86
CA THR A 37 23.58 22.38 -28.14
C THR A 37 23.67 21.17 -27.22
N CYS A 38 24.74 20.39 -27.35
CA CYS A 38 24.98 19.21 -26.53
C CYS A 38 26.13 19.47 -25.56
N VAL A 39 25.89 19.21 -24.29
CA VAL A 39 26.91 19.13 -23.24
C VAL A 39 27.14 17.66 -22.92
N SER A 40 28.39 17.21 -22.96
CA SER A 40 28.69 15.79 -22.71
C SER A 40 29.89 15.60 -21.78
N ILE A 41 29.83 14.55 -20.98
CA ILE A 41 30.90 14.10 -20.09
C ILE A 41 31.16 12.62 -20.36
N SER A 42 32.42 12.35 -20.75
CA SER A 42 32.89 11.01 -21.02
C SER A 42 33.63 10.45 -19.80
N SER A 43 32.92 9.87 -18.87
CA SER A 43 33.48 9.22 -17.68
C SER A 43 32.72 7.95 -17.35
N ARG A 44 33.42 6.80 -17.31
CA ARG A 44 32.86 5.52 -16.91
C ARG A 44 32.44 5.50 -15.44
N LEU A 45 33.21 6.15 -14.57
CA LEU A 45 32.93 6.25 -13.15
C LEU A 45 31.62 7.01 -12.89
N LEU A 46 31.48 8.19 -13.51
CA LEU A 46 30.26 8.99 -13.37
C LEU A 46 29.05 8.31 -14.01
N ALA A 47 29.22 7.63 -15.13
CA ALA A 47 28.14 6.85 -15.73
C ALA A 47 27.73 5.68 -14.81
N GLY A 48 28.67 4.97 -14.21
CA GLY A 48 28.42 3.92 -13.25
C GLY A 48 27.70 4.43 -11.98
N TRP A 49 28.12 5.57 -11.46
CA TRP A 49 27.47 6.22 -10.32
C TRP A 49 26.04 6.68 -10.66
N TRP A 50 25.84 7.26 -11.85
CA TRP A 50 24.53 7.71 -12.32
C TRP A 50 23.55 6.56 -12.49
N LEU A 51 23.99 5.47 -13.10
CA LEU A 51 23.16 4.30 -13.37
C LEU A 51 23.03 3.37 -12.15
N GLY A 52 24.12 3.11 -11.45
CA GLY A 52 24.18 2.11 -10.39
C GLY A 52 23.79 2.67 -9.03
N THR A 53 24.33 3.85 -8.65
CA THR A 53 24.08 4.42 -7.30
C THR A 53 22.84 5.28 -7.27
N LEU A 54 22.64 6.15 -8.27
CA LEU A 54 21.45 6.98 -8.34
C LEU A 54 20.26 6.30 -9.03
N GLY A 55 20.51 5.26 -9.79
CA GLY A 55 19.47 4.48 -10.47
C GLY A 55 18.65 5.25 -11.50
N LEU A 56 19.21 6.29 -12.15
CA LEU A 56 18.45 7.25 -12.97
C LEU A 56 18.01 6.74 -14.35
N GLY A 57 18.40 5.52 -14.73
CA GLY A 57 18.12 4.96 -16.06
C GLY A 57 19.14 5.33 -17.14
N ALA A 58 19.30 4.47 -18.13
CA ALA A 58 20.31 4.61 -19.17
C ALA A 58 19.86 5.47 -20.37
N ASN A 59 18.56 5.64 -20.55
CA ASN A 59 17.97 6.35 -21.69
C ASN A 59 16.61 6.97 -21.28
N CYS A 60 16.00 7.72 -22.17
CA CYS A 60 14.74 8.45 -21.90
C CYS A 60 13.55 7.54 -21.55
N TYR A 61 13.56 6.26 -21.94
CA TYR A 61 12.49 5.31 -21.61
C TYR A 61 12.62 4.72 -20.22
N GLU A 62 13.85 4.69 -19.69
CA GLU A 62 14.20 4.10 -18.38
C GLU A 62 14.39 5.15 -17.29
N GLN A 63 14.31 6.44 -17.64
CA GLN A 63 14.46 7.51 -16.67
C GLN A 63 13.54 7.34 -15.48
N ARG A 64 14.08 7.61 -14.30
CA ARG A 64 13.35 7.62 -13.02
C ARG A 64 13.98 8.60 -12.04
N LEU A 65 13.25 8.91 -10.99
CA LEU A 65 13.80 9.69 -9.87
C LEU A 65 14.77 8.81 -9.08
N PRO A 66 15.84 9.38 -8.51
CA PRO A 66 16.72 8.66 -7.60
C PRO A 66 15.98 8.28 -6.33
N ASP A 67 16.20 7.04 -5.82
CA ASP A 67 15.48 6.55 -4.64
C ASP A 67 15.72 7.43 -3.40
N LEU A 68 16.90 8.02 -3.28
CA LEU A 68 17.25 8.93 -2.19
C LEU A 68 16.34 10.17 -2.08
N ILE A 69 15.56 10.49 -3.13
CA ILE A 69 14.70 11.69 -3.11
C ILE A 69 13.55 11.55 -2.12
N TRP A 70 13.14 10.32 -1.83
CA TRP A 70 12.02 10.06 -0.94
C TRP A 70 12.33 10.40 0.52
N ASP A 71 13.60 10.29 0.92
CA ASP A 71 14.09 10.65 2.26
C ASP A 71 14.69 12.06 2.32
N ALA A 72 14.74 12.76 1.16
CA ALA A 72 15.33 14.09 1.08
C ALA A 72 14.39 15.16 1.67
N PRO A 73 14.95 16.25 2.25
CA PRO A 73 14.18 17.42 2.67
C PRO A 73 13.35 18.01 1.52
N GLU A 74 12.24 18.68 1.84
CA GLU A 74 11.34 19.29 0.84
C GLU A 74 12.09 20.23 -0.11
N SER A 75 13.04 21.02 0.40
CA SER A 75 13.86 21.93 -0.43
C SER A 75 14.62 21.21 -1.54
N HIS A 76 15.15 20.02 -1.28
CA HIS A 76 15.83 19.21 -2.29
C HIS A 76 14.85 18.56 -3.28
N ARG A 77 13.69 18.14 -2.80
CA ARG A 77 12.59 17.63 -3.65
C ARG A 77 12.09 18.69 -4.62
N ARG A 78 11.92 19.93 -4.13
CA ARG A 78 11.56 21.09 -4.97
C ARG A 78 12.66 21.44 -5.95
N ALA A 79 13.92 21.43 -5.54
CA ALA A 79 15.06 21.70 -6.43
C ALA A 79 15.16 20.67 -7.59
N LEU A 80 14.93 19.39 -7.29
CA LEU A 80 14.90 18.35 -8.32
C LEU A 80 13.74 18.57 -9.30
N LEU A 81 12.52 18.84 -8.80
CA LEU A 81 11.38 19.18 -9.65
C LEU A 81 11.64 20.43 -10.50
N SER A 82 12.25 21.47 -9.94
CA SER A 82 12.63 22.67 -10.67
C SER A 82 13.58 22.34 -11.83
N GLY A 83 14.62 21.55 -11.57
CA GLY A 83 15.55 21.11 -12.62
C GLY A 83 14.87 20.32 -13.73
N LEU A 84 13.96 19.40 -13.37
CA LEU A 84 13.15 18.66 -14.35
C LEU A 84 12.25 19.59 -15.16
N TRP A 85 11.56 20.52 -14.48
CA TRP A 85 10.62 21.44 -15.15
C TRP A 85 11.32 22.46 -16.05
N VAL A 86 12.50 22.91 -15.66
CA VAL A 86 13.33 23.80 -16.50
C VAL A 86 13.80 23.08 -17.77
N GLY A 87 14.08 21.77 -17.69
CA GLY A 87 14.51 20.96 -18.83
C GLY A 87 13.38 20.64 -19.80
N ASP A 88 12.37 19.92 -19.34
CA ASP A 88 11.32 19.33 -20.18
C ASP A 88 9.90 19.82 -19.83
N GLY A 89 9.79 20.80 -18.92
CA GLY A 89 8.51 21.41 -18.54
C GLY A 89 8.10 22.54 -19.47
N SER A 90 6.82 22.78 -19.51
CA SER A 90 6.21 23.87 -20.29
C SER A 90 5.04 24.50 -19.53
N TRP A 91 4.59 25.63 -20.02
CA TRP A 91 3.37 26.24 -19.56
C TRP A 91 2.58 26.80 -20.75
N SER A 92 1.27 26.82 -20.60
CA SER A 92 0.38 27.36 -21.64
C SER A 92 -0.86 28.02 -21.02
N LEU A 93 -1.52 28.82 -21.81
CA LEU A 93 -2.85 29.34 -21.49
C LEU A 93 -3.91 28.37 -22.03
N VAL A 94 -4.94 28.12 -21.24
CA VAL A 94 -6.10 27.37 -21.72
C VAL A 94 -6.81 28.17 -22.80
N ALA A 95 -7.13 27.54 -23.91
CA ALA A 95 -7.80 28.19 -25.05
C ALA A 95 -9.09 28.91 -24.61
N GLY A 96 -9.16 30.21 -24.91
CA GLY A 96 -10.29 31.07 -24.58
C GLY A 96 -10.34 31.65 -23.17
N GLY A 97 -9.28 31.52 -22.36
CA GLY A 97 -9.26 32.07 -21.02
C GLY A 97 -7.86 32.38 -20.48
N PRO A 98 -7.79 33.11 -19.36
CA PRO A 98 -6.52 33.45 -18.71
C PRO A 98 -5.96 32.34 -17.80
N SER A 99 -6.54 31.13 -17.84
CA SER A 99 -6.12 30.02 -16.99
C SER A 99 -4.78 29.45 -17.45
N VAL A 100 -3.82 29.41 -16.52
CA VAL A 100 -2.49 28.85 -16.76
C VAL A 100 -2.50 27.35 -16.45
N VAL A 101 -1.82 26.60 -17.30
CA VAL A 101 -1.55 25.17 -17.13
C VAL A 101 -0.05 24.95 -17.18
N LEU A 102 0.48 24.20 -16.21
CA LEU A 102 1.86 23.71 -16.24
C LEU A 102 1.85 22.26 -16.70
N GLU A 103 2.75 21.91 -17.61
CA GLU A 103 2.85 20.56 -18.16
C GLU A 103 4.30 20.08 -18.13
N TYR A 104 4.47 18.81 -17.81
CA TYR A 104 5.73 18.10 -17.92
C TYR A 104 5.52 16.83 -18.73
N GLY A 105 6.30 16.63 -19.78
CA GLY A 105 6.15 15.49 -20.70
C GLY A 105 7.34 14.53 -20.61
N THR A 106 7.07 13.23 -20.52
CA THR A 106 8.10 12.19 -20.57
C THR A 106 7.60 10.94 -21.29
N VAL A 107 8.51 10.16 -21.85
CA VAL A 107 8.23 8.84 -22.42
C VAL A 107 8.44 7.72 -21.38
N SER A 108 9.04 8.02 -20.23
CA SER A 108 9.19 7.08 -19.14
C SER A 108 7.96 7.09 -18.23
N ARG A 109 7.27 5.98 -18.16
CA ARG A 109 6.15 5.79 -17.24
C ARG A 109 6.60 5.88 -15.78
N VAL A 110 7.75 5.29 -15.47
CA VAL A 110 8.30 5.26 -14.10
C VAL A 110 8.65 6.67 -13.63
N LEU A 111 9.24 7.50 -14.51
CA LEU A 111 9.51 8.90 -14.19
C LEU A 111 8.20 9.68 -13.98
N ALA A 112 7.20 9.48 -14.84
CA ALA A 112 5.92 10.15 -14.72
C ALA A 112 5.22 9.80 -13.38
N ASP A 113 5.19 8.53 -13.00
CA ASP A 113 4.62 8.08 -11.73
C ASP A 113 5.40 8.64 -10.52
N GLY A 114 6.74 8.69 -10.61
CA GLY A 114 7.59 9.32 -9.59
C GLY A 114 7.32 10.81 -9.41
N ILE A 115 7.23 11.58 -10.48
CA ILE A 115 6.92 13.01 -10.43
C ILE A 115 5.49 13.23 -9.92
N LEU A 116 4.52 12.40 -10.33
CA LEU A 116 3.14 12.47 -9.84
C LEU A 116 3.08 12.29 -8.32
N ARG A 117 3.81 11.30 -7.79
CA ARG A 117 3.94 11.08 -6.35
C ARG A 117 4.61 12.29 -5.67
N LEU A 118 5.70 12.79 -6.21
CA LEU A 118 6.45 13.90 -5.62
C LEU A 118 5.62 15.19 -5.57
N LEU A 119 4.83 15.48 -6.60
CA LEU A 119 3.86 16.58 -6.61
C LEU A 119 2.77 16.35 -5.54
N GLY A 120 2.28 15.13 -5.41
CA GLY A 120 1.29 14.76 -4.38
C GLY A 120 1.82 14.98 -2.97
N GLU A 121 3.08 14.65 -2.68
CA GLU A 121 3.73 14.90 -1.38
C GLU A 121 3.88 16.41 -1.07
N LEU A 122 3.94 17.25 -2.12
CA LEU A 122 3.89 18.72 -1.99
C LEU A 122 2.45 19.29 -1.95
N GLY A 123 1.44 18.43 -1.87
CA GLY A 123 0.04 18.83 -1.83
C GLY A 123 -0.53 19.28 -3.17
N ILE A 124 0.14 18.99 -4.28
CA ILE A 124 -0.26 19.35 -5.64
C ILE A 124 -1.01 18.19 -6.30
N VAL A 125 -2.21 18.45 -6.78
CA VAL A 125 -3.02 17.46 -7.52
C VAL A 125 -2.75 17.62 -9.02
N ALA A 126 -1.85 16.80 -9.55
CA ALA A 126 -1.57 16.72 -10.97
C ALA A 126 -2.45 15.66 -11.66
N ARG A 127 -2.70 15.85 -12.94
CA ARG A 127 -3.39 14.88 -13.80
C ARG A 127 -2.38 14.21 -14.70
N LEU A 128 -2.45 12.89 -14.81
CA LEU A 128 -1.68 12.12 -15.80
C LEU A 128 -2.53 11.97 -17.07
N LYS A 129 -2.00 12.47 -18.19
CA LYS A 129 -2.55 12.30 -19.52
C LYS A 129 -1.62 11.43 -20.34
N VAL A 130 -2.14 10.41 -20.98
CA VAL A 130 -1.38 9.50 -21.85
C VAL A 130 -1.85 9.69 -23.28
N GLY A 131 -0.92 9.77 -24.22
CA GLY A 131 -1.24 9.89 -25.63
C GLY A 131 0.01 9.81 -26.50
N ARG A 132 -0.17 10.00 -27.78
CA ARG A 132 0.94 10.04 -28.77
C ARG A 132 0.91 11.36 -29.52
N THR A 133 2.07 11.93 -29.75
CA THR A 133 2.20 13.02 -30.75
C THR A 133 2.31 12.41 -32.14
N ALA A 134 1.98 13.17 -33.17
CA ALA A 134 2.01 12.70 -34.56
C ALA A 134 3.41 12.17 -35.00
N LYS A 135 4.47 12.57 -34.31
CA LYS A 135 5.86 12.16 -34.58
C LYS A 135 6.39 11.11 -33.61
N SER A 136 5.61 10.71 -32.60
CA SER A 136 6.07 9.78 -31.56
C SER A 136 5.79 8.33 -31.94
N THR A 137 6.79 7.48 -31.76
CA THR A 137 6.68 6.01 -31.92
C THR A 137 6.18 5.31 -30.66
N CYS A 138 6.16 6.00 -29.51
CA CYS A 138 5.75 5.48 -28.22
C CYS A 138 4.77 6.44 -27.53
N ASP A 139 4.14 5.95 -26.43
CA ASP A 139 3.27 6.77 -25.60
C ASP A 139 4.09 7.83 -24.87
N THR A 140 3.52 9.02 -24.75
CA THR A 140 4.04 10.12 -23.95
C THR A 140 3.11 10.33 -22.76
N TYR A 141 3.69 10.52 -21.59
CA TYR A 141 3.03 10.77 -20.33
C TYR A 141 3.16 12.23 -19.97
N TRP A 142 2.03 12.95 -19.91
CA TRP A 142 2.01 14.37 -19.52
C TRP A 142 1.41 14.51 -18.12
N LEU A 143 2.19 15.11 -17.24
CA LEU A 143 1.72 15.57 -15.95
C LEU A 143 1.23 16.99 -16.11
N VAL A 144 -0.05 17.21 -15.79
CA VAL A 144 -0.73 18.48 -16.05
C VAL A 144 -1.21 19.04 -14.71
N VAL A 145 -0.71 20.22 -14.34
CA VAL A 145 -1.14 20.98 -13.17
C VAL A 145 -1.96 22.18 -13.62
N SER A 146 -3.11 22.35 -13.04
CA SER A 146 -4.04 23.46 -13.31
C SER A 146 -4.67 23.95 -12.02
N GLY A 147 -5.21 25.17 -12.06
CA GLY A 147 -5.74 25.85 -10.88
C GLY A 147 -4.77 26.92 -10.40
N ALA A 148 -5.26 28.14 -10.22
CA ALA A 148 -4.43 29.29 -9.88
C ALA A 148 -3.62 29.07 -8.60
N ASP A 149 -4.25 28.50 -7.58
CA ASP A 149 -3.65 28.19 -6.28
C ASP A 149 -2.49 27.20 -6.38
N GLN A 150 -2.58 26.20 -7.26
CA GLN A 150 -1.51 25.21 -7.47
C GLN A 150 -0.39 25.77 -8.34
N VAL A 151 -0.74 26.54 -9.38
CA VAL A 151 0.25 27.19 -10.25
C VAL A 151 1.06 28.21 -9.47
N GLU A 152 0.43 29.00 -8.59
CA GLU A 152 1.12 29.93 -7.68
C GLU A 152 2.13 29.21 -6.77
N GLN A 153 1.78 28.05 -6.22
CA GLN A 153 2.67 27.25 -5.38
C GLN A 153 3.87 26.64 -6.14
N LEU A 154 3.77 26.55 -7.46
CA LEU A 154 4.80 25.94 -8.31
C LEU A 154 5.57 26.96 -9.16
N LEU A 155 5.41 28.25 -8.91
CA LEU A 155 6.12 29.29 -9.67
C LEU A 155 7.64 29.12 -9.59
N ASP A 156 8.17 28.68 -8.46
CA ASP A 156 9.60 28.41 -8.25
C ASP A 156 10.15 27.25 -9.08
N LEU A 157 9.28 26.38 -9.60
CA LEU A 157 9.67 25.28 -10.50
C LEU A 157 9.79 25.75 -11.96
N VAL A 158 9.15 26.84 -12.31
CA VAL A 158 9.11 27.35 -13.69
C VAL A 158 10.30 28.30 -13.91
N PRO A 159 10.93 28.33 -15.09
CA PRO A 159 12.00 29.27 -15.37
C PRO A 159 11.63 30.72 -15.06
N ALA A 160 12.52 31.45 -14.38
CA ALA A 160 12.28 32.81 -13.90
C ALA A 160 11.79 33.77 -15.01
N ARG A 161 12.23 33.57 -16.26
CA ARG A 161 11.79 34.33 -17.45
C ARG A 161 10.26 34.23 -17.68
N SER A 162 9.59 33.20 -17.20
CA SER A 162 8.17 32.96 -17.37
C SER A 162 7.31 33.53 -16.22
N HIS A 163 7.91 33.82 -15.05
CA HIS A 163 7.17 34.22 -13.85
C HIS A 163 6.29 35.46 -14.07
N ALA A 164 6.83 36.50 -14.71
CA ALA A 164 6.10 37.74 -14.94
C ALA A 164 4.86 37.53 -15.84
N ALA A 165 4.97 36.66 -16.86
CA ALA A 165 3.87 36.36 -17.76
C ALA A 165 2.80 35.51 -17.07
N ILE A 166 3.20 34.50 -16.30
CA ILE A 166 2.28 33.64 -15.53
C ILE A 166 1.56 34.46 -14.47
N SER A 167 2.29 35.26 -13.66
CA SER A 167 1.71 36.09 -12.59
C SER A 167 0.71 37.11 -13.15
N ARG A 168 1.00 37.72 -14.30
CA ARG A 168 0.10 38.64 -14.98
C ARG A 168 -1.20 37.94 -15.40
N SER A 169 -1.07 36.72 -15.92
CA SER A 169 -2.23 35.92 -16.35
C SER A 169 -3.08 35.50 -15.14
N LEU A 170 -2.45 35.06 -14.05
CA LEU A 170 -3.14 34.70 -12.81
C LEU A 170 -3.86 35.93 -12.21
N GLY A 171 -3.23 37.10 -12.20
CA GLY A 171 -3.80 38.37 -11.70
C GLY A 171 -4.95 38.90 -12.54
N SER A 172 -5.06 38.52 -13.82
CA SER A 172 -6.16 38.93 -14.71
C SER A 172 -7.45 38.09 -14.54
N GLN A 173 -7.43 37.03 -13.73
CA GLN A 173 -8.59 36.17 -13.49
C GLN A 173 -9.61 36.87 -12.57
N SER A 174 -10.74 37.29 -13.11
CA SER A 174 -11.84 37.93 -12.35
C SER A 174 -12.57 36.96 -11.40
N LYS A 175 -12.51 35.67 -11.66
CA LYS A 175 -13.07 34.61 -10.80
C LYS A 175 -12.11 33.43 -10.74
N ARG A 176 -11.83 32.94 -9.54
CA ARG A 176 -11.14 31.66 -9.36
C ARG A 176 -12.06 30.54 -9.80
N ILE A 177 -11.78 29.96 -10.96
CA ILE A 177 -12.52 28.80 -11.47
C ILE A 177 -12.01 27.59 -10.71
N ALA A 178 -12.91 26.94 -10.00
CA ALA A 178 -12.57 25.69 -9.29
C ALA A 178 -12.15 24.62 -10.33
N PRO A 179 -11.06 23.87 -10.07
CA PRO A 179 -10.63 22.80 -10.96
C PRO A 179 -11.76 21.77 -11.15
N THR A 180 -12.04 21.38 -12.37
CA THR A 180 -13.13 20.43 -12.69
C THR A 180 -12.74 18.97 -12.42
N GLY A 181 -11.45 18.69 -12.26
CA GLY A 181 -10.92 17.32 -12.14
C GLY A 181 -10.74 16.81 -10.71
N TYR A 182 -10.77 17.70 -9.71
CA TYR A 182 -10.61 17.32 -8.32
C TYR A 182 -11.35 18.27 -7.39
N ARG A 183 -11.59 17.83 -6.14
CA ARG A 183 -12.13 18.65 -5.06
C ARG A 183 -11.28 18.44 -3.82
N ARG A 184 -10.67 19.49 -3.30
CA ARG A 184 -9.93 19.39 -2.02
C ARG A 184 -10.90 19.04 -0.89
N ARG A 185 -10.46 18.10 -0.05
CA ARG A 185 -11.14 17.71 1.18
C ARG A 185 -10.47 18.37 2.37
N GLU A 186 -9.14 18.28 2.42
CA GLU A 186 -8.27 18.80 3.47
C GLU A 186 -7.00 19.36 2.84
N ALA A 187 -6.08 19.90 3.62
CA ALA A 187 -4.83 20.49 3.11
C ALA A 187 -4.00 19.49 2.29
N ASN A 188 -4.01 18.21 2.67
CA ASN A 188 -3.20 17.13 2.10
C ASN A 188 -4.00 16.06 1.37
N ALA A 189 -5.30 16.23 1.18
CA ALA A 189 -6.15 15.25 0.50
C ALA A 189 -7.12 15.90 -0.50
N ALA A 190 -7.37 15.21 -1.59
CA ALA A 190 -8.34 15.64 -2.61
C ALA A 190 -9.11 14.44 -3.18
N TRP A 191 -10.40 14.67 -3.47
CA TRP A 191 -11.20 13.75 -4.27
C TRP A 191 -10.89 13.98 -5.75
N VAL A 192 -10.51 12.92 -6.45
CA VAL A 192 -10.22 12.95 -7.88
C VAL A 192 -11.29 12.16 -8.63
N ARG A 193 -11.77 12.71 -9.73
CA ARG A 193 -12.76 12.04 -10.57
C ARG A 193 -12.12 10.89 -11.34
N VAL A 194 -12.69 9.69 -11.26
CA VAL A 194 -12.35 8.57 -12.14
C VAL A 194 -12.99 8.81 -13.50
N ASN A 195 -12.18 8.93 -14.55
CA ASN A 195 -12.63 9.18 -15.91
C ASN A 195 -12.74 7.93 -16.77
N ASP A 196 -11.89 6.95 -16.51
CA ASP A 196 -11.84 5.69 -17.25
C ASP A 196 -11.45 4.54 -16.31
N LEU A 197 -12.05 3.38 -16.53
CA LEU A 197 -11.78 2.16 -15.80
C LEU A 197 -11.56 1.03 -16.82
N ARG A 198 -10.34 0.54 -16.88
CA ARG A 198 -10.00 -0.61 -17.74
C ARG A 198 -9.77 -1.85 -16.91
N ARG A 199 -10.32 -2.95 -17.36
CA ARG A 199 -10.08 -4.27 -16.79
C ARG A 199 -9.05 -5.00 -17.64
N SER A 200 -8.13 -5.68 -16.95
CA SER A 200 -7.22 -6.65 -17.58
C SER A 200 -7.17 -7.90 -16.72
N GLU A 201 -6.98 -9.04 -17.35
CA GLU A 201 -6.63 -10.25 -16.62
C GLU A 201 -5.22 -10.09 -16.05
N PHE A 202 -5.02 -10.55 -14.83
CA PHE A 202 -3.73 -10.56 -14.17
C PHE A 202 -3.51 -11.91 -13.50
N GLU A 203 -2.41 -12.55 -13.86
CA GLU A 203 -1.93 -13.77 -13.22
C GLU A 203 -0.62 -13.47 -12.52
N GLY A 204 -0.58 -13.62 -11.20
CA GLY A 204 0.60 -13.33 -10.40
C GLY A 204 0.30 -13.14 -8.91
N MET A 205 1.34 -12.82 -8.15
CA MET A 205 1.22 -12.51 -6.72
C MET A 205 0.54 -11.16 -6.54
N VAL A 206 -0.44 -11.11 -5.62
CA VAL A 206 -1.11 -9.90 -5.18
C VAL A 206 -0.76 -9.68 -3.71
N TYR A 207 -0.34 -8.47 -3.37
CA TYR A 207 0.06 -8.10 -2.02
C TYR A 207 -1.00 -7.18 -1.40
N SER A 208 -1.34 -7.45 -0.14
CA SER A 208 -2.14 -6.54 0.69
C SER A 208 -1.27 -6.05 1.83
N LEU A 209 -1.30 -4.75 2.09
CA LEU A 209 -0.57 -4.11 3.19
C LEU A 209 -1.53 -3.92 4.36
N GLU A 210 -1.11 -4.33 5.54
CA GLU A 210 -1.77 -3.97 6.79
C GLU A 210 -1.05 -2.76 7.38
N VAL A 211 -1.78 -1.66 7.60
CA VAL A 211 -1.25 -0.41 8.17
C VAL A 211 -1.92 -0.17 9.51
N PRO A 212 -1.25 -0.47 10.63
CA PRO A 212 -1.83 -0.28 11.96
C PRO A 212 -2.23 1.16 12.22
N GLY A 213 -3.44 1.37 12.71
CA GLY A 213 -3.97 2.67 13.14
C GLY A 213 -4.55 3.53 12.01
N ALA A 214 -3.88 3.66 10.88
CA ALA A 214 -4.37 4.44 9.76
C ALA A 214 -5.32 3.65 8.84
N GLU A 215 -5.13 2.34 8.75
CA GLU A 215 -5.89 1.42 7.87
C GLU A 215 -5.93 1.86 6.40
N THR A 216 -5.04 2.78 6.04
CA THR A 216 -4.91 3.35 4.69
C THR A 216 -3.45 3.38 4.27
N PHE A 217 -3.21 3.25 2.98
CA PHE A 217 -1.89 3.47 2.39
C PHE A 217 -2.01 4.20 1.05
N VAL A 218 -0.93 4.81 0.62
CA VAL A 218 -0.87 5.55 -0.64
C VAL A 218 -0.16 4.68 -1.67
N THR A 219 -0.80 4.46 -2.80
CA THR A 219 -0.18 3.78 -3.95
C THR A 219 0.85 4.67 -4.63
N THR A 220 1.71 4.10 -5.47
CA THR A 220 2.69 4.85 -6.28
C THR A 220 2.06 5.94 -7.15
N GLY A 221 0.79 5.78 -7.53
CA GLY A 221 0.02 6.80 -8.26
C GLY A 221 -0.62 7.87 -7.39
N GLY A 222 -0.30 7.93 -6.10
CA GLY A 222 -0.87 8.90 -5.16
C GLY A 222 -2.30 8.60 -4.72
N MET A 223 -2.86 7.45 -5.10
CA MET A 223 -4.20 7.05 -4.69
C MET A 223 -4.16 6.53 -3.26
N VAL A 224 -4.98 7.11 -2.39
CA VAL A 224 -5.20 6.58 -1.04
C VAL A 224 -6.17 5.40 -1.14
N VAL A 225 -5.73 4.25 -0.69
CA VAL A 225 -6.55 3.03 -0.59
C VAL A 225 -6.67 2.63 0.87
N HIS A 226 -7.86 2.15 1.21
CA HIS A 226 -8.17 1.71 2.56
C HIS A 226 -8.11 0.19 2.61
N ASN A 227 -7.66 -0.36 3.73
CA ASN A 227 -7.86 -1.78 4.02
C ASN A 227 -9.36 -2.02 4.14
N CYS A 228 -9.93 -2.65 3.11
CA CYS A 228 -11.37 -2.87 3.03
C CYS A 228 -11.85 -3.78 4.15
N PHE A 229 -12.72 -3.23 4.96
CA PHE A 229 -13.51 -3.96 5.94
C PHE A 229 -14.63 -4.75 5.20
N PRO A 230 -15.04 -5.92 5.69
CA PRO A 230 -16.13 -6.68 5.10
C PRO A 230 -17.39 -5.85 4.91
N LYS A 231 -17.68 -4.95 5.83
CA LYS A 231 -18.82 -4.05 5.82
C LYS A 231 -18.80 -3.07 4.64
N ASP A 232 -17.66 -2.41 4.39
CA ASP A 232 -17.55 -1.44 3.30
C ASP A 232 -17.51 -2.14 1.94
N ALA A 233 -16.88 -3.31 1.88
CA ALA A 233 -16.92 -4.17 0.70
C ALA A 233 -18.36 -4.64 0.39
N SER A 234 -19.12 -5.03 1.40
CA SER A 234 -20.51 -5.43 1.25
C SER A 234 -21.41 -4.26 0.83
N ALA A 235 -21.21 -3.09 1.42
CA ALA A 235 -21.94 -1.87 1.03
C ALA A 235 -21.64 -1.47 -0.41
N LEU A 236 -20.39 -1.52 -0.84
CA LEU A 236 -19.97 -1.23 -2.22
C LEU A 236 -20.54 -2.27 -3.20
N LYS A 237 -20.55 -3.55 -2.83
CA LYS A 237 -21.19 -4.61 -3.61
C LYS A 237 -22.68 -4.33 -3.81
N GLN A 238 -23.37 -3.92 -2.75
CA GLN A 238 -24.81 -3.61 -2.81
C GLN A 238 -25.08 -2.36 -3.68
N LEU A 239 -24.29 -1.31 -3.54
CA LEU A 239 -24.37 -0.11 -4.40
C LEU A 239 -24.16 -0.44 -5.88
N ALA A 240 -23.17 -1.28 -6.17
CA ALA A 240 -22.90 -1.75 -7.53
C ALA A 240 -24.09 -2.57 -8.08
N SER A 241 -24.66 -3.48 -7.27
CA SER A 241 -25.81 -4.29 -7.65
C SER A 241 -27.05 -3.44 -7.90
N ASN A 242 -27.29 -2.40 -7.09
CA ASN A 242 -28.40 -1.46 -7.26
C ASN A 242 -28.28 -0.63 -8.55
N SER A 243 -27.06 -0.44 -9.05
CA SER A 243 -26.81 0.21 -10.37
C SER A 243 -26.82 -0.76 -11.55
N GLY A 244 -27.22 -2.01 -11.34
CA GLY A 244 -27.21 -3.07 -12.35
C GLY A 244 -25.83 -3.63 -12.65
N TYR A 245 -24.80 -3.27 -11.87
CA TYR A 245 -23.44 -3.70 -12.07
C TYR A 245 -23.07 -4.88 -11.15
N HIS A 246 -22.80 -6.05 -11.75
CA HIS A 246 -22.36 -7.22 -11.00
C HIS A 246 -20.86 -7.16 -10.72
N PHE A 247 -20.46 -6.74 -9.50
CA PHE A 247 -19.08 -6.55 -9.10
C PHE A 247 -18.42 -7.89 -8.68
N GLN A 248 -18.06 -8.72 -9.68
CA GLN A 248 -17.51 -10.06 -9.48
C GLN A 248 -16.25 -10.08 -8.63
N LEU A 249 -15.29 -9.17 -8.90
CA LEU A 249 -14.05 -9.10 -8.14
C LEU A 249 -14.30 -8.85 -6.65
N LEU A 250 -15.18 -7.89 -6.33
CA LEU A 250 -15.49 -7.60 -4.94
C LEU A 250 -16.25 -8.74 -4.27
N THR A 251 -17.08 -9.44 -5.01
CA THR A 251 -17.74 -10.67 -4.53
C THR A 251 -16.70 -11.74 -4.18
N ALA A 252 -15.73 -11.97 -5.05
CA ALA A 252 -14.65 -12.93 -4.80
C ALA A 252 -13.80 -12.55 -3.59
N VAL A 253 -13.49 -11.26 -3.40
CA VAL A 253 -12.76 -10.76 -2.21
C VAL A 253 -13.53 -11.05 -0.92
N ILE A 254 -14.84 -10.79 -0.90
CA ILE A 254 -15.70 -11.07 0.26
C ILE A 254 -15.72 -12.58 0.54
N GLU A 255 -15.90 -13.41 -0.49
CA GLU A 255 -15.92 -14.87 -0.35
C GLU A 255 -14.59 -15.42 0.19
N VAL A 256 -13.45 -14.95 -0.31
CA VAL A 256 -12.12 -15.33 0.19
C VAL A 256 -11.97 -14.95 1.66
N ASN A 257 -12.40 -13.73 2.05
CA ASN A 257 -12.34 -13.29 3.44
C ASN A 257 -13.20 -14.18 4.35
N ASP A 258 -14.40 -14.58 3.94
CA ASP A 258 -15.24 -15.48 4.68
C ASP A 258 -14.68 -16.91 4.78
N LEU A 259 -14.00 -17.37 3.72
CA LEU A 259 -13.29 -18.64 3.75
C LEU A 259 -12.12 -18.64 4.74
N GLN A 260 -11.45 -17.51 4.97
CA GLN A 260 -10.35 -17.42 5.96
C GLN A 260 -10.86 -17.75 7.37
N LYS A 261 -12.03 -17.26 7.75
CA LYS A 261 -12.65 -17.57 9.07
C LYS A 261 -12.83 -19.10 9.26
N LYS A 262 -13.16 -19.82 8.19
CA LYS A 262 -13.36 -21.30 8.23
C LYS A 262 -12.04 -22.07 8.36
N ARG A 263 -10.89 -21.49 7.99
CA ARG A 263 -9.58 -22.16 8.10
C ARG A 263 -9.20 -22.47 9.54
N VAL A 264 -9.63 -21.65 10.50
CA VAL A 264 -9.39 -21.91 11.93
C VAL A 264 -10.05 -23.23 12.34
N ILE A 265 -11.30 -23.46 11.94
CA ILE A 265 -12.02 -24.70 12.23
C ILE A 265 -11.29 -25.91 11.62
N ALA A 266 -10.88 -25.82 10.37
CA ALA A 266 -10.13 -26.89 9.71
C ALA A 266 -8.81 -27.21 10.43
N LYS A 267 -8.11 -26.19 10.95
CA LYS A 267 -6.89 -26.38 11.76
C LYS A 267 -7.17 -27.06 13.09
N LEU A 268 -8.24 -26.68 13.78
CA LEU A 268 -8.67 -27.37 14.99
C LEU A 268 -9.01 -28.84 14.71
N GLN A 269 -9.78 -29.13 13.65
CA GLN A 269 -10.14 -30.48 13.26
C GLN A 269 -8.94 -31.34 12.86
N LYS A 270 -7.93 -30.72 12.22
CA LYS A 270 -6.66 -31.39 11.88
C LYS A 270 -5.97 -31.98 13.11
N HIS A 271 -5.96 -31.27 14.23
CA HIS A 271 -5.26 -31.67 15.45
C HIS A 271 -6.15 -32.43 16.46
N LEU A 272 -7.43 -32.05 16.55
CA LEU A 272 -8.34 -32.59 17.56
C LEU A 272 -9.31 -33.66 17.01
N GLY A 273 -9.35 -33.79 15.68
CA GLY A 273 -10.36 -34.64 15.03
C GLY A 273 -11.78 -34.08 15.19
N LYS A 274 -12.72 -34.85 15.71
CA LYS A 274 -14.07 -34.38 15.99
C LYS A 274 -14.07 -33.39 17.13
N LEU A 275 -14.77 -32.26 16.96
CA LEU A 275 -14.83 -31.20 17.97
C LEU A 275 -15.89 -31.42 19.05
N ARG A 276 -16.79 -32.40 18.88
CA ARG A 276 -17.81 -32.75 19.88
C ARG A 276 -17.15 -33.11 21.22
N GLY A 277 -17.58 -32.42 22.29
CA GLY A 277 -17.05 -32.61 23.64
C GLY A 277 -15.66 -32.05 23.87
N LYS A 278 -15.06 -31.37 22.88
CA LYS A 278 -13.81 -30.65 23.05
C LYS A 278 -14.08 -29.28 23.63
N ARG A 279 -13.18 -28.79 24.51
CA ARG A 279 -13.24 -27.45 25.06
C ARG A 279 -12.30 -26.56 24.30
N VAL A 280 -12.82 -25.49 23.71
CA VAL A 280 -12.06 -24.52 22.91
C VAL A 280 -12.15 -23.12 23.52
N ALA A 281 -11.00 -22.50 23.80
CA ALA A 281 -10.93 -21.13 24.28
C ALA A 281 -10.80 -20.16 23.10
N LEU A 282 -11.72 -19.21 22.96
CA LEU A 282 -11.63 -18.09 22.03
C LEU A 282 -11.04 -16.88 22.75
N LEU A 283 -9.88 -16.43 22.34
CA LEU A 283 -9.16 -15.31 22.94
C LEU A 283 -9.26 -14.09 22.04
N GLY A 284 -10.02 -13.10 22.52
CA GLY A 284 -10.47 -11.94 21.74
C GLY A 284 -11.84 -12.19 21.11
N LEU A 285 -12.78 -11.28 21.39
CA LEU A 285 -14.15 -11.31 20.88
C LEU A 285 -14.44 -10.11 19.99
N ALA A 286 -13.86 -8.94 20.30
CA ALA A 286 -13.98 -7.75 19.50
C ALA A 286 -13.39 -7.98 18.12
N PHE A 287 -13.91 -7.25 17.18
CA PHE A 287 -13.52 -7.23 15.79
C PHE A 287 -12.05 -6.80 15.56
N LYS A 288 -11.52 -5.89 16.39
CA LYS A 288 -10.12 -5.46 16.46
C LYS A 288 -9.77 -5.01 17.89
N PRO A 289 -8.48 -4.84 18.24
CA PRO A 289 -8.08 -4.28 19.53
C PRO A 289 -8.63 -2.85 19.75
N ASN A 290 -8.70 -2.44 21.00
CA ASN A 290 -9.12 -1.11 21.44
C ASN A 290 -10.57 -0.73 21.07
N THR A 291 -11.47 -1.71 20.97
CA THR A 291 -12.90 -1.52 20.77
C THR A 291 -13.69 -2.66 21.44
N ASP A 292 -14.93 -2.40 21.76
CA ASP A 292 -15.94 -3.40 22.17
C ASP A 292 -16.82 -3.86 21.01
N ASP A 293 -16.60 -3.34 19.79
CA ASP A 293 -17.42 -3.64 18.61
C ASP A 293 -17.24 -5.10 18.17
N MET A 294 -18.32 -5.85 18.26
CA MET A 294 -18.37 -7.25 17.85
C MET A 294 -19.09 -7.46 16.51
N ARG A 295 -19.59 -6.41 15.88
CA ARG A 295 -20.28 -6.52 14.58
C ARG A 295 -19.34 -7.09 13.53
N GLU A 296 -19.78 -8.12 12.81
CA GLU A 296 -18.97 -8.84 11.81
C GLU A 296 -17.68 -9.48 12.36
N ALA A 297 -17.52 -9.55 13.69
CA ALA A 297 -16.32 -10.14 14.30
C ALA A 297 -16.18 -11.63 13.94
N PRO A 298 -14.97 -12.10 13.62
CA PRO A 298 -14.71 -13.51 13.37
C PRO A 298 -15.09 -14.42 14.54
N SER A 299 -15.03 -13.89 15.76
CA SER A 299 -15.42 -14.61 16.99
C SER A 299 -16.85 -15.13 16.97
N ILE A 300 -17.79 -14.36 16.43
CA ILE A 300 -19.21 -14.77 16.33
C ILE A 300 -19.35 -15.99 15.42
N VAL A 301 -18.71 -15.93 14.25
CA VAL A 301 -18.75 -17.04 13.27
C VAL A 301 -18.07 -18.29 13.82
N LEU A 302 -16.91 -18.11 14.48
CA LEU A 302 -16.17 -19.22 15.08
C LEU A 302 -16.93 -19.85 16.24
N ALA A 303 -17.46 -19.07 17.18
CA ALA A 303 -18.23 -19.55 18.30
C ALA A 303 -19.47 -20.33 17.84
N SER A 304 -20.25 -19.75 16.93
CA SER A 304 -21.45 -20.42 16.39
C SER A 304 -21.11 -21.75 15.73
N ARG A 305 -20.01 -21.80 14.97
CA ARG A 305 -19.56 -23.01 14.29
C ARG A 305 -19.10 -24.10 15.29
N LEU A 306 -18.30 -23.72 16.29
CA LEU A 306 -17.78 -24.61 17.32
C LEU A 306 -18.96 -25.22 18.13
N LEU A 307 -19.92 -24.39 18.55
CA LEU A 307 -21.12 -24.85 19.25
C LEU A 307 -21.95 -25.80 18.39
N ALA A 308 -22.13 -25.50 17.10
CA ALA A 308 -22.85 -26.37 16.17
C ALA A 308 -22.17 -27.74 15.98
N GLU A 309 -20.84 -27.82 16.11
CA GLU A 309 -20.06 -29.06 16.07
C GLU A 309 -20.04 -29.78 17.44
N GLY A 310 -20.69 -29.22 18.46
CA GLY A 310 -20.82 -29.79 19.79
C GLY A 310 -19.60 -29.57 20.69
N ALA A 311 -18.78 -28.55 20.42
CA ALA A 311 -17.69 -28.13 21.29
C ALA A 311 -18.25 -27.31 22.47
N GLU A 312 -17.55 -27.38 23.62
CA GLU A 312 -17.70 -26.41 24.71
C GLU A 312 -16.82 -25.20 24.41
N VAL A 313 -17.43 -24.01 24.40
CA VAL A 313 -16.69 -22.77 24.04
C VAL A 313 -16.60 -21.88 25.27
N ARG A 314 -15.36 -21.53 25.64
CA ARG A 314 -15.04 -20.47 26.58
C ARG A 314 -14.46 -19.31 25.82
N ALA A 315 -14.63 -18.07 26.32
CA ALA A 315 -14.12 -16.90 25.66
C ALA A 315 -13.61 -15.87 26.65
N TRP A 316 -12.64 -15.11 26.19
CA TRP A 316 -12.12 -13.96 26.91
C TRP A 316 -11.90 -12.78 25.97
N ASP A 317 -12.23 -11.58 26.44
CA ASP A 317 -11.89 -10.30 25.80
C ASP A 317 -11.76 -9.23 26.91
N PRO A 318 -10.78 -8.31 26.87
CA PRO A 318 -10.60 -7.32 27.93
C PRO A 318 -11.74 -6.28 27.96
N VAL A 319 -12.40 -6.03 26.82
CA VAL A 319 -13.37 -4.93 26.65
C VAL A 319 -14.74 -5.43 26.22
N ALA A 320 -14.80 -6.28 25.19
CA ALA A 320 -16.06 -6.73 24.60
C ALA A 320 -16.84 -7.66 25.56
N ARG A 321 -18.13 -7.39 25.68
CA ARG A 321 -19.08 -8.20 26.44
C ARG A 321 -20.20 -8.65 25.50
N PRO A 322 -20.23 -9.93 25.12
CA PRO A 322 -21.09 -10.40 24.02
C PRO A 322 -22.59 -10.45 24.37
N GLY A 323 -22.96 -10.49 25.63
CA GLY A 323 -24.34 -10.61 26.03
C GLY A 323 -25.04 -11.79 25.32
N GLU A 324 -26.22 -11.55 24.74
CA GLU A 324 -27.01 -12.56 24.01
C GLU A 324 -26.42 -12.95 22.64
N LEU A 325 -25.43 -12.16 22.08
CA LEU A 325 -24.85 -12.43 20.79
C LEU A 325 -24.07 -13.75 20.71
N LEU A 326 -23.57 -14.24 21.85
CA LEU A 326 -22.83 -15.50 21.94
C LEU A 326 -23.52 -16.43 22.96
N GLY A 327 -24.79 -16.73 22.76
CA GLY A 327 -25.53 -17.71 23.58
C GLY A 327 -24.81 -19.07 23.60
N GLY A 328 -24.58 -19.62 24.79
CA GLY A 328 -23.89 -20.90 24.97
C GLY A 328 -22.35 -20.81 25.07
N VAL A 329 -21.77 -19.62 25.04
CA VAL A 329 -20.34 -19.38 25.30
C VAL A 329 -20.15 -18.92 26.74
N ALA A 330 -19.24 -19.56 27.48
CA ALA A 330 -18.84 -19.12 28.81
C ALA A 330 -17.79 -18.02 28.73
N VAL A 331 -18.15 -16.81 29.13
CA VAL A 331 -17.21 -15.65 29.14
C VAL A 331 -16.42 -15.68 30.44
N CYS A 332 -15.09 -15.56 30.33
CA CYS A 332 -14.15 -15.62 31.44
C CYS A 332 -13.53 -14.23 31.69
N GLU A 333 -13.08 -14.01 32.94
CA GLU A 333 -12.49 -12.75 33.34
C GLU A 333 -11.01 -12.63 32.95
N THR A 334 -10.31 -13.76 32.77
CA THR A 334 -8.89 -13.78 32.40
C THR A 334 -8.63 -14.77 31.25
N PRO A 335 -7.56 -14.57 30.47
CA PRO A 335 -7.14 -15.54 29.46
C PRO A 335 -6.82 -16.91 30.06
N LEU A 336 -6.22 -16.94 31.26
CA LEU A 336 -5.86 -18.17 31.95
C LEU A 336 -7.10 -18.98 32.33
N GLU A 337 -8.14 -18.33 32.82
CA GLU A 337 -9.42 -18.97 33.12
C GLU A 337 -10.07 -19.55 31.85
N ALA A 338 -10.01 -18.82 30.73
CA ALA A 338 -10.58 -19.26 29.46
C ALA A 338 -9.87 -20.55 28.94
N VAL A 339 -8.57 -20.67 29.12
CA VAL A 339 -7.80 -21.83 28.67
C VAL A 339 -7.78 -23.00 29.67
N GLN A 340 -8.35 -22.85 30.86
CA GLN A 340 -8.36 -23.90 31.87
C GLN A 340 -9.06 -25.18 31.35
N ASP A 341 -8.35 -26.30 31.36
CA ASP A 341 -8.77 -27.59 30.79
C ASP A 341 -9.19 -27.54 29.31
N ALA A 342 -8.70 -26.54 28.55
CA ALA A 342 -8.99 -26.43 27.14
C ALA A 342 -8.20 -27.46 26.30
N ASP A 343 -8.85 -27.96 25.24
CA ASP A 343 -8.18 -28.78 24.21
C ASP A 343 -7.50 -27.93 23.14
N ALA A 344 -7.87 -26.66 23.02
CA ALA A 344 -7.20 -25.68 22.17
C ALA A 344 -7.50 -24.23 22.61
N ALA A 345 -6.56 -23.33 22.38
CA ALA A 345 -6.72 -21.90 22.44
C ALA A 345 -6.68 -21.30 21.02
N VAL A 346 -7.63 -20.43 20.69
CA VAL A 346 -7.71 -19.74 19.40
C VAL A 346 -7.55 -18.26 19.63
N ILE A 347 -6.51 -17.64 19.06
CA ILE A 347 -6.35 -16.19 19.07
C ILE A 347 -7.19 -15.62 17.93
N VAL A 348 -8.22 -14.86 18.27
CA VAL A 348 -9.19 -14.28 17.32
C VAL A 348 -8.95 -12.80 17.13
N THR A 349 -8.55 -12.10 18.20
CA THR A 349 -8.21 -10.68 18.18
C THR A 349 -6.84 -10.47 18.80
N GLU A 350 -6.01 -9.64 18.18
CA GLU A 350 -4.60 -9.43 18.54
C GLU A 350 -4.43 -8.46 19.73
N TRP A 351 -5.05 -8.78 20.86
CA TRP A 351 -4.89 -8.02 22.08
C TRP A 351 -3.45 -8.10 22.60
N PRO A 352 -2.86 -6.98 23.07
CA PRO A 352 -1.47 -6.96 23.58
C PRO A 352 -1.23 -7.96 24.71
N GLU A 353 -2.23 -8.20 25.55
CA GLU A 353 -2.21 -9.13 26.69
C GLU A 353 -1.94 -10.57 26.24
N LEU A 354 -2.33 -10.93 25.03
CA LEU A 354 -2.15 -12.27 24.48
C LEU A 354 -0.74 -12.53 23.93
N ARG A 355 0.12 -11.49 23.82
CA ARG A 355 1.52 -11.66 23.40
C ARG A 355 2.32 -12.56 24.34
N THR A 356 1.92 -12.61 25.58
CA THR A 356 2.52 -13.48 26.60
C THR A 356 1.74 -14.77 26.85
N LEU A 357 0.90 -15.18 25.91
CA LEU A 357 0.07 -16.39 26.08
C LEU A 357 0.91 -17.67 26.11
N ALA A 358 2.00 -17.73 25.32
CA ALA A 358 2.87 -18.90 25.24
C ALA A 358 3.85 -18.96 26.43
N ARG A 359 3.35 -19.33 27.62
CA ARG A 359 4.10 -19.45 28.85
C ARG A 359 3.74 -20.72 29.62
N PRO A 360 4.60 -21.20 30.53
CA PRO A 360 4.42 -22.48 31.21
C PRO A 360 3.07 -22.61 31.94
N GLU A 361 2.63 -21.56 32.64
CA GLU A 361 1.38 -21.59 33.42
C GLU A 361 0.14 -21.82 32.53
N VAL A 362 0.15 -21.24 31.33
CA VAL A 362 -0.92 -21.43 30.34
C VAL A 362 -0.87 -22.85 29.77
N ARG A 363 0.33 -23.37 29.50
CA ARG A 363 0.53 -24.74 29.03
C ARG A 363 0.03 -25.77 30.05
N GLU A 364 0.35 -25.57 31.32
CA GLU A 364 -0.08 -26.47 32.42
C GLU A 364 -1.57 -26.40 32.68
N ALA A 365 -2.20 -25.26 32.47
CA ALA A 365 -3.66 -25.08 32.61
C ALA A 365 -4.46 -25.80 31.51
N MET A 366 -3.87 -26.04 30.34
CA MET A 366 -4.55 -26.67 29.21
C MET A 366 -4.48 -28.18 29.27
N ARG A 367 -5.56 -28.84 28.85
CA ARG A 367 -5.58 -30.30 28.67
C ARG A 367 -4.71 -30.71 27.48
N ASN A 368 -4.78 -29.96 26.41
CA ASN A 368 -3.94 -30.14 25.23
C ASN A 368 -3.39 -28.77 24.79
N PRO A 369 -2.07 -28.56 24.84
CA PRO A 369 -1.45 -27.26 24.60
C PRO A 369 -1.37 -26.92 23.10
N LEU A 370 -2.54 -26.80 22.44
CA LEU A 370 -2.69 -26.40 21.05
C LEU A 370 -3.09 -24.92 20.99
N ILE A 371 -2.29 -24.11 20.28
CA ILE A 371 -2.63 -22.72 19.93
C ILE A 371 -2.89 -22.63 18.42
N VAL A 372 -4.08 -22.19 18.04
CA VAL A 372 -4.41 -21.78 16.67
C VAL A 372 -4.44 -20.25 16.63
N ASP A 373 -3.42 -19.66 16.06
CA ASP A 373 -3.25 -18.21 16.00
C ASP A 373 -3.85 -17.64 14.72
N GLY A 374 -5.08 -17.18 14.81
CA GLY A 374 -5.82 -16.57 13.69
C GLY A 374 -5.29 -15.20 13.27
N ARG A 375 -4.40 -14.60 14.06
CA ARG A 375 -3.85 -13.24 13.84
C ARG A 375 -2.35 -13.21 13.63
N ASN A 376 -1.68 -14.35 13.76
CA ASN A 376 -0.23 -14.46 13.70
C ASN A 376 0.48 -13.54 14.73
N LEU A 377 -0.12 -13.39 15.91
CA LEU A 377 0.31 -12.51 16.98
C LEU A 377 1.61 -13.00 17.66
N LEU A 378 1.72 -14.33 17.83
CA LEU A 378 2.85 -14.95 18.52
C LEU A 378 3.96 -15.33 17.55
N ASP A 379 5.19 -15.35 18.05
CA ASP A 379 6.28 -15.97 17.31
C ASP A 379 6.13 -17.50 17.35
N PRO A 380 6.15 -18.18 16.20
CA PRO A 380 6.00 -19.63 16.14
C PRO A 380 7.12 -20.40 16.84
N ALA A 381 8.35 -19.87 16.85
CA ALA A 381 9.49 -20.53 17.48
C ALA A 381 9.38 -20.44 19.01
N ASP A 382 9.01 -19.28 19.54
CA ASP A 382 8.80 -19.06 20.97
C ASP A 382 7.65 -19.91 21.50
N ALA A 383 6.52 -19.96 20.79
CA ALA A 383 5.38 -20.77 21.17
C ALA A 383 5.74 -22.28 21.23
N ARG A 384 6.51 -22.78 20.26
CA ARG A 384 6.98 -24.16 20.24
C ARG A 384 8.02 -24.44 21.33
N ALA A 385 8.95 -23.51 21.57
CA ALA A 385 9.92 -23.62 22.63
C ALA A 385 9.25 -23.68 24.02
N ALA A 386 8.13 -22.99 24.20
CA ALA A 386 7.29 -23.08 25.39
C ALA A 386 6.46 -24.39 25.47
N GLY A 387 6.57 -25.28 24.48
CA GLY A 387 5.93 -26.59 24.46
C GLY A 387 4.50 -26.61 23.92
N PHE A 388 4.11 -25.59 23.15
CA PHE A 388 2.80 -25.56 22.47
C PHE A 388 2.88 -26.14 21.06
N ALA A 389 1.83 -26.82 20.67
CA ALA A 389 1.47 -26.98 19.29
C ALA A 389 0.98 -25.66 18.73
N TYR A 390 1.63 -25.15 17.70
CA TYR A 390 1.28 -23.85 17.14
C TYR A 390 0.93 -23.93 15.65
N GLU A 391 -0.23 -23.40 15.31
CA GLU A 391 -0.72 -23.23 13.93
C GLU A 391 -1.08 -21.77 13.68
N GLY A 392 -0.39 -21.12 12.74
CA GLY A 392 -0.72 -19.77 12.25
C GLY A 392 -1.54 -19.81 10.96
N ILE A 393 -2.07 -18.68 10.51
CA ILE A 393 -2.72 -18.55 9.22
C ILE A 393 -1.68 -18.19 8.15
N GLY A 394 -1.67 -18.93 7.03
CA GLY A 394 -0.70 -18.73 5.95
C GLY A 394 0.75 -19.09 6.28
N ARG A 395 1.03 -19.56 7.50
CA ARG A 395 2.33 -20.06 7.92
C ARG A 395 2.42 -21.55 7.71
N ALA A 396 3.59 -22.05 7.27
CA ALA A 396 3.81 -23.49 7.14
C ALA A 396 3.63 -24.14 8.50
N SER A 397 2.76 -25.15 8.59
CA SER A 397 2.71 -26.01 9.75
C SER A 397 4.02 -26.79 9.81
N SER A 398 4.81 -26.60 10.88
CA SER A 398 5.85 -27.58 11.19
C SER A 398 5.16 -28.92 11.42
N PRO A 399 5.63 -30.04 10.86
CA PRO A 399 5.10 -31.31 11.26
C PRO A 399 5.24 -31.41 12.77
N PHE A 400 4.13 -31.63 13.46
CA PHE A 400 4.17 -32.06 14.83
C PHE A 400 5.16 -33.23 14.87
N ALA A 401 6.05 -33.27 15.82
CA ALA A 401 6.61 -34.54 16.21
C ALA A 401 5.40 -35.39 16.63
N ALA A 402 4.94 -36.24 15.74
CA ALA A 402 3.86 -37.16 16.04
C ALA A 402 4.24 -37.83 17.34
N LEU A 403 3.33 -37.83 18.30
CA LEU A 403 3.50 -38.68 19.49
C LEU A 403 3.98 -40.04 19.00
N PRO A 404 4.96 -40.67 19.62
CA PRO A 404 5.65 -41.87 19.09
C PRO A 404 4.67 -42.98 18.58
N GLU A 405 3.48 -43.07 19.15
CA GLU A 405 2.46 -44.05 18.78
C GLU A 405 1.74 -43.80 17.44
N ALA A 406 1.74 -42.58 16.89
CA ALA A 406 1.12 -42.33 15.60
C ALA A 406 2.03 -42.67 14.44
N GLN A 407 3.34 -42.49 14.60
CA GLN A 407 4.33 -42.86 13.57
C GLN A 407 4.49 -44.39 13.44
N GLU A 408 4.32 -45.12 14.55
CA GLU A 408 4.38 -46.58 14.56
C GLU A 408 3.19 -47.20 13.80
N ARG A 409 1.99 -46.62 13.91
CA ARG A 409 0.79 -47.09 13.16
C ARG A 409 0.83 -46.79 11.69
N GLU A 410 1.37 -45.68 11.28
CA GLU A 410 1.52 -45.32 9.86
C GLU A 410 2.60 -46.17 9.17
N ARG A 411 3.69 -46.48 9.86
CA ARG A 411 4.73 -47.41 9.36
C ARG A 411 4.19 -48.82 9.18
N GLN A 412 3.41 -49.32 10.12
CA GLN A 412 2.81 -50.66 10.04
C GLN A 412 1.68 -50.76 8.99
N GLN A 413 1.09 -49.64 8.54
CA GLN A 413 0.14 -49.62 7.43
C GLN A 413 0.81 -49.53 6.05
N LEU A 414 2.05 -49.02 5.96
CA LEU A 414 2.83 -48.96 4.72
C LEU A 414 3.66 -50.23 4.46
N GLU A 415 3.79 -51.09 5.45
CA GLU A 415 4.48 -52.38 5.36
C GLU A 415 3.54 -53.59 5.15
N ARG A 416 2.21 -53.34 5.02
CA ARG A 416 1.19 -54.33 4.63
C ARG A 416 0.63 -54.02 3.25
#